data_a634addf0b309a1d0517353ff94bab8d
#
_entry.id   a634addf0b309a1d0517353ff94bab8d
#
_cell.length_a   1.000
_cell.length_b   1.000
_cell.length_c   1.000
_cell.angle_alpha   90.00
_cell.angle_beta   90.00
_cell.angle_gamma   90.00
#
_symmetry.space_group_name_H-M   'P 1'
#
loop_
_entity.id
_entity.type
_entity.pdbx_description
1 polymer ?
#
loop_
_entity_poly.entity_id
_entity_poly.type
_entity_poly.pdbx_seq_one_letter_code
_entity_poly.pdbx_strand_id
1 'polypeptide(L)'
;MGLANLGNRDLVDIGYLRKRFIDGEYAISDHAIIEARKDGIVPRTVEKLEWAAINGEVIEEYVDRKRVLIYAELKEEKLPVHIVVDYSFWEEPVIVTSYVPDSRYWIKYKIRKK
;
A
#
# COMPACT_ATOMS: atom_id res chain seq x y z
N MET A 1 26.75 -10.60 0.39
CA MET A 1 25.89 -9.81 1.06
C MET A 1 25.67 -8.47 0.40
N GLY A 2 24.78 -7.81 0.83
CA GLY A 2 24.28 -6.69 0.12
C GLY A 2 25.13 -5.43 0.11
N LEU A 3 26.43 -5.52 0.07
CA LEU A 3 27.23 -4.31 -0.01
C LEU A 3 26.96 -3.54 -1.28
N ALA A 4 26.73 -4.27 -2.36
CA ALA A 4 26.37 -3.62 -3.59
C ALA A 4 25.08 -2.83 -3.46
N ASN A 5 24.33 -3.08 -2.42
CA ASN A 5 23.04 -2.44 -2.18
C ASN A 5 23.13 -1.26 -1.24
N LEU A 6 24.32 -0.77 -0.94
CA LEU A 6 24.43 0.35 -0.01
C LEU A 6 23.58 1.53 -0.45
N GLY A 7 23.53 1.81 -1.74
CA GLY A 7 22.72 2.89 -2.25
C GLY A 7 21.22 2.61 -2.16
N ASN A 8 20.84 1.35 -1.97
CA ASN A 8 19.44 0.94 -1.95
C ASN A 8 18.95 0.53 -0.58
N ARG A 9 19.81 0.55 0.41
CA ARG A 9 19.42 0.01 1.71
C ARG A 9 18.36 0.83 2.43
N ASP A 10 18.13 2.06 1.97
CA ASP A 10 17.04 2.87 2.51
C ASP A 10 15.72 2.54 1.85
N LEU A 11 15.75 1.78 0.76
CA LEU A 11 14.53 1.39 0.09
C LEU A 11 13.88 0.23 0.82
N VAL A 12 12.56 0.20 0.77
CA VAL A 12 11.82 -0.86 1.42
C VAL A 12 12.05 -2.19 0.72
N ASP A 13 12.14 -3.26 1.51
CA ASP A 13 12.14 -4.62 0.97
C ASP A 13 10.68 -5.03 0.79
N ILE A 14 10.18 -4.85 -0.43
CA ILE A 14 8.76 -5.13 -0.70
C ILE A 14 8.44 -6.61 -0.53
N GLY A 15 9.39 -7.50 -0.82
CA GLY A 15 9.17 -8.93 -0.61
C GLY A 15 8.94 -9.25 0.85
N TYR A 16 9.70 -8.64 1.73
CA TYR A 16 9.51 -8.81 3.16
C TYR A 16 8.15 -8.29 3.61
N LEU A 17 7.76 -7.11 3.15
CA LEU A 17 6.45 -6.55 3.48
C LEU A 17 5.33 -7.46 3.01
N ARG A 18 5.40 -7.94 1.77
CA ARG A 18 4.37 -8.82 1.23
C ARG A 18 4.24 -10.09 2.05
N LYS A 19 5.36 -10.64 2.50
CA LYS A 19 5.35 -11.84 3.33
C LYS A 19 4.57 -11.59 4.63
N ARG A 20 4.75 -10.42 5.23
CA ARG A 20 4.01 -10.07 6.45
C ARG A 20 2.51 -10.05 6.19
N PHE A 21 2.07 -9.50 5.07
CA PHE A 21 0.66 -9.50 4.73
C PHE A 21 0.14 -10.90 4.44
N ILE A 22 0.92 -11.70 3.72
CA ILE A 22 0.54 -13.09 3.42
C ILE A 22 0.37 -13.88 4.70
N ASP A 23 1.25 -13.68 5.66
CA ASP A 23 1.23 -14.41 6.93
C ASP A 23 0.23 -13.85 7.94
N GLY A 24 -0.47 -12.77 7.60
CA GLY A 24 -1.43 -12.15 8.51
C GLY A 24 -0.78 -11.35 9.64
N GLU A 25 0.49 -11.03 9.50
CA GLU A 25 1.24 -10.32 10.54
C GLU A 25 1.31 -8.83 10.23
N TYR A 26 0.16 -8.21 10.22
CA TYR A 26 0.03 -6.79 9.90
C TYR A 26 -1.20 -6.22 10.59
N ALA A 27 -1.34 -4.91 10.58
CA ALA A 27 -2.52 -4.23 11.10
C ALA A 27 -3.08 -3.29 10.05
N ILE A 28 -4.35 -2.94 10.20
CA ILE A 28 -5.02 -1.94 9.37
C ILE A 28 -5.64 -0.94 10.32
N SER A 29 -5.39 0.35 10.10
CA SER A 29 -5.98 1.39 10.94
C SER A 29 -7.48 1.51 10.69
N ASP A 30 -8.21 1.96 11.70
CA ASP A 30 -9.64 2.24 11.54
C ASP A 30 -9.86 3.30 10.46
N HIS A 31 -8.97 4.29 10.40
CA HIS A 31 -9.04 5.32 9.38
C HIS A 31 -8.99 4.73 7.97
N ALA A 32 -8.06 3.81 7.73
CA ALA A 32 -7.93 3.18 6.41
C ALA A 32 -9.19 2.42 6.03
N ILE A 33 -9.78 1.70 6.98
CA ILE A 33 -11.00 0.94 6.72
C ILE A 33 -12.17 1.88 6.42
N ILE A 34 -12.32 2.92 7.22
CA ILE A 34 -13.43 3.87 7.04
C ILE A 34 -13.32 4.58 5.69
N GLU A 35 -12.12 5.06 5.34
CA GLU A 35 -11.95 5.77 4.08
C GLU A 35 -12.16 4.85 2.88
N ALA A 36 -11.68 3.61 2.97
CA ALA A 36 -11.91 2.65 1.90
C ALA A 36 -13.39 2.40 1.67
N ARG A 37 -14.15 2.26 2.76
CA ARG A 37 -15.60 2.05 2.64
C ARG A 37 -16.30 3.24 2.04
N LYS A 38 -15.92 4.45 2.43
CA LYS A 38 -16.48 5.67 1.85
C LYS A 38 -16.26 5.73 0.35
N ASP A 39 -15.15 5.20 -0.11
CA ASP A 39 -14.80 5.23 -1.54
C ASP A 39 -15.36 4.02 -2.29
N GLY A 40 -16.18 3.21 -1.65
CA GLY A 40 -16.87 2.11 -2.34
C GLY A 40 -16.15 0.78 -2.33
N ILE A 41 -15.09 0.64 -1.54
CA ILE A 41 -14.39 -0.64 -1.43
C ILE A 41 -15.15 -1.51 -0.43
N VAL A 42 -16.26 -2.05 -0.88
CA VAL A 42 -17.18 -2.88 -0.10
C VAL A 42 -17.74 -3.96 -1.01
N PRO A 43 -18.18 -5.12 -0.46
CA PRO A 43 -17.95 -5.60 0.91
C PRO A 43 -16.55 -6.14 1.08
N ARG A 44 -16.26 -6.74 2.21
CA ARG A 44 -14.97 -7.37 2.49
C ARG A 44 -13.81 -6.41 2.33
N THR A 45 -13.96 -5.24 2.92
CA THR A 45 -12.97 -4.17 2.81
C THR A 45 -11.56 -4.63 3.22
N VAL A 46 -11.44 -5.26 4.39
CA VAL A 46 -10.15 -5.69 4.91
C VAL A 46 -9.45 -6.67 3.95
N GLU A 47 -10.20 -7.64 3.45
CA GLU A 47 -9.64 -8.62 2.52
C GLU A 47 -9.15 -7.98 1.22
N LYS A 48 -9.87 -6.98 0.74
CA LYS A 48 -9.48 -6.28 -0.48
C LYS A 48 -8.23 -5.43 -0.27
N LEU A 49 -8.11 -4.80 0.89
CA LEU A 49 -6.91 -4.02 1.21
C LEU A 49 -5.70 -4.95 1.38
N GLU A 50 -5.91 -6.09 2.02
CA GLU A 50 -4.85 -7.09 2.14
C GLU A 50 -4.39 -7.57 0.78
N TRP A 51 -5.34 -7.90 -0.10
CA TRP A 51 -5.02 -8.34 -1.45
C TRP A 51 -4.19 -7.27 -2.18
N ALA A 52 -4.58 -6.01 -2.03
CA ALA A 52 -3.87 -4.91 -2.67
C ALA A 52 -2.44 -4.79 -2.14
N ALA A 53 -2.24 -4.98 -0.84
CA ALA A 53 -0.91 -4.92 -0.26
C ALA A 53 -0.01 -6.05 -0.79
N ILE A 54 -0.58 -7.22 -1.00
CA ILE A 54 0.18 -8.38 -1.47
C ILE A 54 0.47 -8.29 -2.96
N ASN A 55 -0.48 -7.83 -3.75
CA ASN A 55 -0.40 -7.93 -5.20
C ASN A 55 -0.15 -6.60 -5.91
N GLY A 56 -0.21 -5.49 -5.20
CA GLY A 56 -0.08 -4.19 -5.80
C GLY A 56 1.36 -3.81 -6.14
N GLU A 57 1.48 -2.66 -6.75
CA GLU A 57 2.77 -2.11 -7.19
C GLU A 57 3.13 -0.92 -6.30
N VAL A 58 4.37 -0.89 -5.81
CA VAL A 58 4.86 0.27 -5.07
C VAL A 58 5.10 1.39 -6.07
N ILE A 59 4.41 2.50 -5.91
CA ILE A 59 4.53 3.63 -6.82
C ILE A 59 5.23 4.84 -6.21
N GLU A 60 5.28 4.93 -4.89
CA GLU A 60 6.02 5.99 -4.19
C GLU A 60 6.61 5.43 -2.91
N GLU A 61 7.78 5.93 -2.54
CA GLU A 61 8.42 5.58 -1.28
C GLU A 61 8.73 6.85 -0.52
N TYR A 62 8.41 6.84 0.76
CA TYR A 62 8.66 7.97 1.65
C TYR A 62 9.65 7.49 2.71
N VAL A 63 10.92 7.41 2.31
CA VAL A 63 11.95 6.77 3.11
C VAL A 63 12.08 7.38 4.51
N ASP A 64 12.03 8.70 4.60
CA ASP A 64 12.17 9.38 5.89
C ASP A 64 11.04 9.03 6.85
N ARG A 65 9.87 8.71 6.33
CA ARG A 65 8.69 8.38 7.14
C ARG A 65 8.50 6.88 7.28
N LYS A 66 9.31 6.10 6.60
CA LYS A 66 9.19 4.66 6.54
C LYS A 66 7.80 4.23 6.07
N ARG A 67 7.40 4.78 4.94
CA ARG A 67 6.11 4.49 4.31
C ARG A 67 6.25 4.26 2.83
N VAL A 68 5.35 3.46 2.28
CA VAL A 68 5.24 3.26 0.84
C VAL A 68 3.80 3.46 0.42
N LEU A 69 3.63 3.91 -0.82
CA LEU A 69 2.32 4.00 -1.45
C LEU A 69 2.22 2.88 -2.47
N ILE A 70 1.19 2.06 -2.32
CA ILE A 70 0.97 0.91 -3.20
C ILE A 70 -0.30 1.14 -4.00
N TYR A 71 -0.21 0.88 -5.29
CA TYR A 71 -1.33 0.92 -6.22
C TYR A 71 -1.76 -0.50 -6.58
N ALA A 72 -3.07 -0.73 -6.61
CA ALA A 72 -3.62 -1.98 -7.13
C ALA A 72 -4.94 -1.69 -7.82
N GLU A 73 -5.32 -2.57 -8.73
CA GLU A 73 -6.64 -2.51 -9.34
C GLU A 73 -7.47 -3.67 -8.80
N LEU A 74 -8.60 -3.33 -8.18
CA LEU A 74 -9.56 -4.31 -7.70
C LEU A 74 -10.41 -4.71 -8.90
N LYS A 75 -10.15 -5.90 -9.42
CA LYS A 75 -10.71 -6.29 -10.72
C LYS A 75 -12.22 -6.43 -10.72
N GLU A 76 -12.76 -7.03 -9.68
CA GLU A 76 -14.21 -7.22 -9.60
C GLU A 76 -14.95 -5.89 -9.58
N GLU A 77 -14.46 -4.95 -8.79
CA GLU A 77 -15.06 -3.64 -8.66
C GLU A 77 -14.64 -2.69 -9.78
N LYS A 78 -13.58 -3.04 -10.50
CA LYS A 78 -12.96 -2.17 -11.51
C LYS A 78 -12.55 -0.83 -10.91
N LEU A 79 -12.01 -0.89 -9.70
CA LEU A 79 -11.60 0.30 -8.97
C LEU A 79 -10.09 0.31 -8.74
N PRO A 80 -9.42 1.44 -9.06
CA PRO A 80 -8.04 1.63 -8.61
C PRO A 80 -8.05 1.88 -7.11
N VAL A 81 -7.05 1.42 -6.41
CA VAL A 81 -6.92 1.70 -4.99
C VAL A 81 -5.48 2.06 -4.67
N HIS A 82 -5.32 3.05 -3.79
CA HIS A 82 -4.04 3.39 -3.20
C HIS A 82 -4.08 2.99 -1.74
N ILE A 83 -3.00 2.37 -1.27
CA ILE A 83 -2.82 2.12 0.16
C ILE A 83 -1.47 2.63 0.58
N VAL A 84 -1.41 3.21 1.78
CA VAL A 84 -0.15 3.65 2.38
C VAL A 84 0.18 2.68 3.50
N VAL A 85 1.36 2.09 3.41
CA VAL A 85 1.84 1.13 4.42
C VAL A 85 2.98 1.78 5.19
N ASP A 86 2.85 1.78 6.51
CA ASP A 86 3.90 2.23 7.43
C ASP A 86 4.67 1.00 7.88
N TYR A 87 5.97 0.99 7.68
CA TYR A 87 6.83 -0.14 8.04
C TYR A 87 7.84 0.23 9.11
N SER A 88 7.51 1.21 9.95
CA SER A 88 8.37 1.59 11.08
C SER A 88 8.64 0.40 11.98
N PHE A 89 7.67 -0.48 12.14
CA PHE A 89 7.83 -1.74 12.84
C PHE A 89 7.76 -2.88 11.82
N TRP A 90 8.91 -3.43 11.47
CA TRP A 90 8.97 -4.48 10.46
C TRP A 90 8.13 -5.70 10.81
N GLU A 91 8.03 -5.99 12.11
CA GLU A 91 7.28 -7.17 12.55
C GLU A 91 5.78 -7.04 12.30
N GLU A 92 5.27 -5.81 12.28
CA GLU A 92 3.84 -5.59 12.07
C GLU A 92 3.63 -4.31 11.29
N PRO A 93 3.78 -4.35 9.97
CA PRO A 93 3.47 -3.17 9.15
C PRO A 93 1.99 -2.84 9.24
N VAL A 94 1.66 -1.57 9.03
CA VAL A 94 0.30 -1.07 9.19
C VAL A 94 -0.17 -0.39 7.91
N ILE A 95 -1.35 -0.77 7.43
CA ILE A 95 -2.01 0.02 6.39
C ILE A 95 -2.63 1.21 7.13
N VAL A 96 -2.07 2.39 6.94
CA VAL A 96 -2.50 3.59 7.66
C VAL A 96 -3.52 4.41 6.90
N THR A 97 -3.57 4.27 5.58
CA THR A 97 -4.47 5.05 4.73
C THR A 97 -4.82 4.22 3.50
N SER A 98 -6.05 4.38 3.02
CA SER A 98 -6.46 3.79 1.76
C SER A 98 -7.54 4.67 1.13
N TYR A 99 -7.55 4.73 -0.20
CA TYR A 99 -8.53 5.55 -0.93
C TYR A 99 -8.55 5.15 -2.40
N VAL A 100 -9.60 5.55 -3.09
CA VAL A 100 -9.64 5.44 -4.54
C VAL A 100 -9.02 6.73 -5.09
N PRO A 101 -7.93 6.63 -5.85
CA PRO A 101 -7.26 7.82 -6.37
C PRO A 101 -8.12 8.54 -7.41
N ASP A 102 -7.99 9.87 -7.42
CA ASP A 102 -8.75 10.72 -8.33
C ASP A 102 -7.90 10.99 -9.57
N SER A 103 -8.45 10.68 -10.74
CA SER A 103 -7.73 10.85 -12.01
C SER A 103 -7.34 12.30 -12.28
N ARG A 104 -7.95 13.25 -11.60
CA ARG A 104 -7.56 14.66 -11.75
C ARG A 104 -6.16 14.92 -11.20
N TYR A 105 -5.70 14.09 -10.27
CA TYR A 105 -4.42 14.29 -9.59
C TYR A 105 -3.38 13.22 -9.94
N TRP A 106 -3.77 12.19 -10.70
CA TRP A 106 -2.90 11.07 -11.00
C TRP A 106 -2.95 10.70 -12.47
N ILE A 107 -1.80 10.45 -13.08
CA ILE A 107 -1.70 9.93 -14.45
C ILE A 107 -1.77 8.40 -14.34
N LYS A 108 -2.81 7.81 -14.93
CA LYS A 108 -3.02 6.36 -14.88
C LYS A 108 -3.01 5.82 -13.45
N TYR A 109 -3.37 6.69 -12.49
CA TYR A 109 -3.44 6.37 -11.07
C TYR A 109 -2.08 6.01 -10.44
N LYS A 110 -0.97 6.24 -11.14
CA LYS A 110 0.36 5.85 -10.67
C LYS A 110 1.34 7.00 -10.52
N ILE A 111 1.16 8.06 -11.29
CA ILE A 111 2.11 9.18 -11.31
C ILE A 111 1.35 10.45 -10.93
N ARG A 112 1.88 11.18 -9.94
CA ARG A 112 1.25 12.44 -9.54
C ARG A 112 1.31 13.45 -10.67
N LYS A 113 0.21 14.13 -10.90
CA LYS A 113 0.20 15.29 -11.78
C LYS A 113 0.82 16.48 -11.04
N LYS A 114 1.52 17.28 -11.78
CA LYS A 114 2.14 18.48 -11.20
C LYS A 114 1.25 19.70 -11.29
#